data_568815661be22dc072286ac8655a4587
#
_entry.id   568815661be22dc072286ac8655a4587
#
_cell.length_a   1.000
_cell.length_b   1.000
_cell.length_c   1.000
_cell.angle_alpha   90.00
_cell.angle_beta   90.00
_cell.angle_gamma   90.00
#
_symmetry.space_group_name_H-M   'P 1'
#
loop_
_entity.id
_entity.type
_entity.pdbx_description
1 polymer ?
#
loop_
_entity_poly.entity_id
_entity_poly.type
_entity_poly.pdbx_seq_one_letter_code
_entity_poly.pdbx_strand_id
1 'polypeptide(L)'
;YGARATSAPNNWGQSTNEFNSINLNHNWVLGGGKLNEFIFQYADFANAITANSLDPQHTFNNGVRVGQNTNTPQATQQEKYQFRDDFSFSKAGWGGVGHDFKVGVNFINEPRLYLTFTEGTGDYAYTHGDNTLGGLITAVSINGGLAEANIPLKQYAGYVQDDWRVNSRVTLNLGLRYDLITGYQIDQSKNPNFVKVQADGAGGLLKGIKGGGELGRSPR
;
A
#
# COMPACT_ATOMS: atom_id res chain seq x y z
N TYR A 1 -8.87 13.32 13.62
CA TYR A 1 -7.68 13.43 12.79
C TYR A 1 -7.04 14.82 12.91
N GLY A 2 -5.71 14.88 13.00
CA GLY A 2 -4.97 16.15 13.02
C GLY A 2 -5.01 16.97 14.30
N ALA A 3 -5.71 16.52 15.34
CA ALA A 3 -5.76 17.21 16.63
C ALA A 3 -4.37 17.28 17.25
N ARG A 4 -3.90 18.50 17.52
CA ARG A 4 -2.61 18.82 18.16
C ARG A 4 -2.75 20.04 19.03
N ALA A 5 -1.82 20.26 19.97
CA ALA A 5 -1.82 21.44 20.83
C ALA A 5 -1.78 22.77 20.07
N THR A 6 -1.24 22.78 18.85
CA THR A 6 -1.10 23.96 18.00
C THR A 6 -2.12 24.01 16.86
N SER A 7 -3.11 23.11 16.78
CA SER A 7 -4.14 23.15 15.76
C SER A 7 -5.51 23.48 16.37
N ALA A 8 -6.17 24.48 15.82
CA ALA A 8 -7.53 24.82 16.21
C ALA A 8 -8.53 23.73 15.77
N PRO A 9 -9.70 23.59 16.41
CA PRO A 9 -10.69 22.58 16.06
C PRO A 9 -11.15 22.60 14.59
N ASN A 10 -11.15 23.76 13.93
CA ASN A 10 -11.44 23.89 12.51
C ASN A 10 -10.30 23.34 11.60
N ASN A 11 -9.09 23.13 12.13
CA ASN A 11 -7.99 22.48 11.44
C ASN A 11 -7.99 20.94 11.62
N TRP A 12 -8.94 20.41 12.36
CA TRP A 12 -9.07 18.96 12.53
C TRP A 12 -9.93 18.35 11.41
N GLY A 13 -9.92 17.04 11.33
CA GLY A 13 -10.81 16.27 10.48
C GLY A 13 -11.42 15.12 11.26
N GLN A 14 -12.51 14.57 10.74
CA GLN A 14 -13.13 13.37 11.25
C GLN A 14 -12.69 12.18 10.39
N SER A 15 -12.18 11.13 11.01
CA SER A 15 -11.80 9.88 10.34
C SER A 15 -12.85 8.82 10.61
N THR A 16 -13.33 8.20 9.54
CA THR A 16 -14.25 7.06 9.56
C THR A 16 -13.56 5.87 8.90
N ASN A 17 -13.66 4.69 9.53
CA ASN A 17 -13.14 3.44 8.99
C ASN A 17 -14.28 2.43 8.89
N GLU A 18 -14.36 1.77 7.75
CA GLU A 18 -15.27 0.65 7.51
C GLU A 18 -14.43 -0.54 7.06
N PHE A 19 -14.70 -1.70 7.63
CA PHE A 19 -14.01 -2.93 7.28
C PHE A 19 -14.99 -4.09 7.25
N ASN A 20 -15.04 -4.79 6.12
CA ASN A 20 -15.83 -5.99 5.92
C ASN A 20 -14.93 -7.12 5.47
N SER A 21 -15.14 -8.33 6.00
CA SER A 21 -14.42 -9.51 5.52
C SER A 21 -15.26 -10.77 5.59
N ILE A 22 -15.02 -11.64 4.62
CA ILE A 22 -15.59 -12.99 4.55
C ILE A 22 -14.43 -13.96 4.40
N ASN A 23 -14.39 -14.98 5.26
CA ASN A 23 -13.40 -16.05 5.20
C ASN A 23 -14.12 -17.40 5.08
N LEU A 24 -13.73 -18.18 4.08
CA LEU A 24 -14.20 -19.55 3.88
C LEU A 24 -13.00 -20.48 3.94
N ASN A 25 -13.07 -21.49 4.80
CA ASN A 25 -12.03 -22.50 4.96
C ASN A 25 -12.64 -23.87 4.69
N HIS A 26 -11.97 -24.67 3.88
CA HIS A 26 -12.35 -26.04 3.59
C HIS A 26 -11.16 -26.98 3.77
N ASN A 27 -11.28 -27.92 4.70
CA ASN A 27 -10.27 -28.94 4.97
C ASN A 27 -10.81 -30.28 4.49
N TRP A 28 -10.12 -30.91 3.54
CA TRP A 28 -10.47 -32.21 3.00
C TRP A 28 -9.45 -33.26 3.38
N VAL A 29 -9.81 -34.13 4.32
CA VAL A 29 -9.01 -35.30 4.71
C VAL A 29 -9.24 -36.43 3.69
N LEU A 30 -8.25 -36.66 2.84
CA LEU A 30 -8.31 -37.62 1.75
C LEU A 30 -7.94 -39.04 2.14
N GLY A 31 -7.52 -39.24 3.41
CA GLY A 31 -6.99 -40.54 3.89
C GLY A 31 -5.54 -40.80 3.46
N GLY A 32 -4.91 -41.83 4.01
CA GLY A 32 -3.52 -42.16 3.69
C GLY A 32 -2.50 -41.07 3.99
N GLY A 33 -2.73 -40.23 5.02
CA GLY A 33 -1.85 -39.13 5.39
C GLY A 33 -1.90 -37.92 4.43
N LYS A 34 -3.02 -37.75 3.72
CA LYS A 34 -3.22 -36.66 2.78
C LYS A 34 -4.27 -35.67 3.30
N LEU A 35 -3.97 -34.38 3.19
CA LEU A 35 -4.85 -33.28 3.55
C LEU A 35 -4.79 -32.19 2.48
N ASN A 36 -5.94 -31.70 2.08
CA ASN A 36 -6.04 -30.47 1.28
C ASN A 36 -6.74 -29.40 2.13
N GLU A 37 -6.18 -28.19 2.12
CA GLU A 37 -6.66 -27.03 2.86
C GLU A 37 -6.87 -25.89 1.87
N PHE A 38 -8.12 -25.54 1.59
CA PHE A 38 -8.48 -24.43 0.75
C PHE A 38 -8.99 -23.27 1.58
N ILE A 39 -8.51 -22.05 1.28
CA ILE A 39 -8.91 -20.81 1.93
C ILE A 39 -9.32 -19.81 0.86
N PHE A 40 -10.50 -19.25 1.01
CA PHE A 40 -10.93 -18.06 0.29
C PHE A 40 -11.15 -16.93 1.29
N GLN A 41 -10.63 -15.74 0.98
CA GLN A 41 -10.88 -14.52 1.73
C GLN A 41 -11.30 -13.41 0.78
N TYR A 42 -12.38 -12.73 1.14
CA TYR A 42 -12.71 -11.39 0.65
C TYR A 42 -12.52 -10.39 1.79
N ALA A 43 -11.94 -9.23 1.50
CA ALA A 43 -11.85 -8.13 2.44
C ALA A 43 -12.03 -6.81 1.69
N ASP A 44 -12.81 -5.93 2.29
CA ASP A 44 -13.05 -4.56 1.84
C ASP A 44 -12.75 -3.60 2.99
N PHE A 45 -11.98 -2.58 2.70
CA PHE A 45 -11.62 -1.52 3.65
C PHE A 45 -11.85 -0.16 3.01
N ALA A 46 -12.53 0.71 3.74
CA ALA A 46 -12.68 2.11 3.39
C ALA A 46 -12.30 2.99 4.59
N ASN A 47 -11.47 3.97 4.34
CA ASN A 47 -11.20 5.08 5.25
C ASN A 47 -11.57 6.38 4.56
N ALA A 48 -12.29 7.24 5.25
CA ALA A 48 -12.57 8.60 4.80
C ALA A 48 -12.18 9.58 5.91
N ILE A 49 -11.48 10.63 5.55
CA ILE A 49 -11.13 11.73 6.46
C ILE A 49 -11.73 13.00 5.88
N THR A 50 -12.74 13.53 6.57
CA THR A 50 -13.41 14.77 6.19
C THR A 50 -12.76 15.96 6.90
N ALA A 51 -12.83 17.14 6.28
CA ALA A 51 -12.35 18.38 6.89
C ALA A 51 -13.43 19.00 7.79
N ASN A 52 -13.02 19.63 8.90
CA ASN A 52 -13.90 20.40 9.76
C ASN A 52 -14.11 21.85 9.27
N SER A 53 -13.31 22.30 8.31
CA SER A 53 -13.45 23.61 7.66
C SER A 53 -13.10 23.49 6.19
N LEU A 54 -13.63 24.39 5.38
CA LEU A 54 -13.26 24.57 3.97
C LEU A 54 -12.48 25.86 3.73
N ASP A 55 -12.23 26.66 4.78
CA ASP A 55 -11.38 27.83 4.69
C ASP A 55 -9.93 27.42 4.47
N PRO A 56 -9.12 28.18 3.74
CA PRO A 56 -7.69 27.91 3.60
C PRO A 56 -7.00 27.74 4.95
N GLN A 57 -5.97 26.88 4.99
CA GLN A 57 -5.14 26.76 6.18
C GLN A 57 -4.30 28.05 6.36
N HIS A 58 -4.18 28.47 7.58
CA HIS A 58 -3.26 29.54 7.98
C HIS A 58 -2.30 28.96 9.02
N THR A 59 -1.01 29.00 8.69
CA THR A 59 0.06 28.54 9.56
C THR A 59 0.83 29.73 10.08
N PHE A 60 0.68 30.04 11.37
CA PHE A 60 1.35 31.15 12.04
C PHE A 60 2.75 30.78 12.50
N ASN A 61 3.58 31.79 12.72
CA ASN A 61 4.97 31.61 13.12
C ASN A 61 5.14 30.87 14.47
N ASN A 62 4.19 31.00 15.38
CA ASN A 62 4.16 30.24 16.64
C ASN A 62 3.72 28.76 16.47
N GLY A 63 3.51 28.30 15.23
CA GLY A 63 3.10 26.93 14.89
C GLY A 63 1.60 26.70 15.00
N VAL A 64 0.80 27.70 15.36
CA VAL A 64 -0.67 27.59 15.38
C VAL A 64 -1.19 27.47 13.96
N ARG A 65 -2.17 26.56 13.78
CA ARG A 65 -2.86 26.32 12.50
C ARG A 65 -4.35 26.48 12.69
N VAL A 66 -4.99 27.18 11.75
CA VAL A 66 -6.43 27.35 11.65
C VAL A 66 -6.88 27.12 10.22
N GLY A 67 -8.18 26.90 10.00
CA GLY A 67 -8.71 26.57 8.67
C GLY A 67 -8.59 25.10 8.32
N GLN A 68 -8.82 24.73 7.07
CA GLN A 68 -8.81 23.36 6.60
C GLN A 68 -7.41 22.74 6.74
N ASN A 69 -7.32 21.56 7.36
CA ASN A 69 -6.08 20.80 7.35
C ASN A 69 -5.69 20.43 5.91
N THR A 70 -4.46 20.71 5.51
CA THR A 70 -3.97 20.46 4.14
C THR A 70 -4.03 18.98 3.73
N ASN A 71 -4.02 18.05 4.69
CA ASN A 71 -4.21 16.62 4.41
C ASN A 71 -5.68 16.19 4.39
N THR A 72 -6.63 17.10 4.23
CA THR A 72 -8.06 16.80 4.18
C THR A 72 -8.74 17.53 3.02
N PRO A 73 -9.80 16.96 2.43
CA PRO A 73 -10.27 15.59 2.64
C PRO A 73 -9.32 14.57 2.01
N GLN A 74 -9.35 13.34 2.52
CA GLN A 74 -8.70 12.19 1.86
C GLN A 74 -9.54 10.93 2.04
N ALA A 75 -9.36 9.98 1.15
CA ALA A 75 -10.01 8.67 1.23
C ALA A 75 -9.06 7.57 0.76
N THR A 76 -9.18 6.42 1.39
CA THR A 76 -8.49 5.19 0.98
C THR A 76 -9.52 4.09 0.86
N GLN A 77 -9.48 3.33 -0.23
CA GLN A 77 -10.34 2.17 -0.43
C GLN A 77 -9.48 1.02 -0.92
N GLN A 78 -9.64 -0.14 -0.30
CA GLN A 78 -8.93 -1.34 -0.67
C GLN A 78 -9.92 -2.51 -0.74
N GLU A 79 -9.86 -3.24 -1.84
CA GLU A 79 -10.63 -4.45 -2.05
C GLU A 79 -9.66 -5.59 -2.36
N LYS A 80 -9.79 -6.70 -1.64
CA LYS A 80 -8.88 -7.83 -1.73
C LYS A 80 -9.63 -9.15 -1.83
N TYR A 81 -9.23 -9.95 -2.79
CA TYR A 81 -9.61 -11.35 -2.94
C TYR A 81 -8.36 -12.21 -2.79
N GLN A 82 -8.41 -13.20 -1.91
CA GLN A 82 -7.34 -14.16 -1.72
C GLN A 82 -7.84 -15.58 -1.90
N PHE A 83 -7.07 -16.37 -2.64
CA PHE A 83 -7.25 -17.80 -2.81
C PHE A 83 -5.95 -18.48 -2.43
N ARG A 84 -6.04 -19.41 -1.49
CA ARG A 84 -4.90 -20.23 -1.07
C ARG A 84 -5.32 -21.69 -1.07
N ASP A 85 -4.46 -22.54 -1.59
CA ASP A 85 -4.64 -23.97 -1.55
C ASP A 85 -3.35 -24.66 -1.16
N ASP A 86 -3.41 -25.48 -0.12
CA ASP A 86 -2.29 -26.22 0.43
C ASP A 86 -2.61 -27.71 0.39
N PHE A 87 -1.71 -28.49 -0.17
CA PHE A 87 -1.80 -29.94 -0.17
C PHE A 87 -0.64 -30.54 0.62
N SER A 88 -0.97 -31.34 1.63
CA SER A 88 0.00 -32.03 2.48
C SER A 88 -0.13 -33.54 2.32
N PHE A 89 1.00 -34.24 2.29
CA PHE A 89 1.02 -35.71 2.27
C PHE A 89 2.31 -36.26 2.87
N SER A 90 2.19 -37.44 3.47
CA SER A 90 3.33 -38.14 4.07
C SER A 90 3.75 -39.30 3.21
N LYS A 91 5.06 -39.58 3.14
CA LYS A 91 5.66 -40.71 2.43
C LYS A 91 6.73 -41.36 3.33
N ALA A 92 6.49 -42.64 3.66
CA ALA A 92 7.44 -43.42 4.46
C ALA A 92 8.55 -44.04 3.58
N GLY A 93 9.75 -44.20 4.13
CA GLY A 93 10.83 -45.05 3.61
C GLY A 93 11.57 -44.53 2.38
N TRP A 94 11.39 -43.26 1.97
CA TRP A 94 11.97 -42.71 0.75
C TRP A 94 13.31 -41.99 1.08
N GLY A 95 14.38 -42.79 1.22
CA GLY A 95 15.72 -42.25 1.59
C GLY A 95 15.89 -41.87 3.07
N GLY A 96 15.06 -42.44 3.96
CA GLY A 96 15.08 -42.17 5.40
C GLY A 96 13.92 -42.85 6.13
N VAL A 97 13.52 -42.29 7.26
CA VAL A 97 12.35 -42.75 8.02
C VAL A 97 11.07 -42.29 7.34
N GLY A 98 11.05 -41.10 6.80
CA GLY A 98 9.91 -40.57 6.07
C GLY A 98 10.01 -39.09 5.75
N HIS A 99 9.07 -38.64 4.95
CA HIS A 99 8.91 -37.28 4.48
C HIS A 99 7.49 -36.80 4.77
N ASP A 100 7.35 -35.55 5.18
CA ASP A 100 6.08 -34.86 5.30
C ASP A 100 6.13 -33.67 4.35
N PHE A 101 5.54 -33.83 3.16
CA PHE A 101 5.51 -32.81 2.10
C PHE A 101 4.35 -31.85 2.29
N LYS A 102 4.59 -30.59 1.98
CA LYS A 102 3.56 -29.57 1.80
C LYS A 102 3.83 -28.78 0.53
N VAL A 103 2.83 -28.69 -0.34
CA VAL A 103 2.86 -27.87 -1.57
C VAL A 103 1.70 -26.90 -1.51
N GLY A 104 1.93 -25.66 -1.82
CA GLY A 104 0.87 -24.69 -1.77
C GLY A 104 1.00 -23.59 -2.80
N VAL A 105 -0.13 -22.99 -3.12
CA VAL A 105 -0.27 -21.83 -3.98
C VAL A 105 -1.07 -20.74 -3.26
N ASN A 106 -0.75 -19.50 -3.50
CA ASN A 106 -1.48 -18.37 -2.99
C ASN A 106 -1.63 -17.31 -4.09
N PHE A 107 -2.85 -16.89 -4.32
CA PHE A 107 -3.17 -15.82 -5.24
C PHE A 107 -3.93 -14.73 -4.52
N ILE A 108 -3.45 -13.48 -4.64
CA ILE A 108 -4.13 -12.29 -4.12
C ILE A 108 -4.40 -11.37 -5.30
N ASN A 109 -5.64 -10.93 -5.44
CA ASN A 109 -6.05 -9.91 -6.37
C ASN A 109 -6.60 -8.72 -5.57
N GLU A 110 -5.98 -7.57 -5.76
CA GLU A 110 -6.41 -6.30 -5.21
C GLU A 110 -6.81 -5.39 -6.38
N PRO A 111 -8.05 -5.51 -6.89
CA PRO A 111 -8.51 -4.77 -8.05
C PRO A 111 -8.66 -3.28 -7.74
N ARG A 112 -8.80 -2.94 -6.45
CA ARG A 112 -8.96 -1.59 -5.96
C ARG A 112 -8.00 -1.34 -4.81
N LEU A 113 -7.00 -0.54 -5.06
CA LEU A 113 -6.16 0.13 -4.09
C LEU A 113 -6.19 1.61 -4.45
N TYR A 114 -7.27 2.26 -4.04
CA TYR A 114 -7.60 3.62 -4.39
C TYR A 114 -7.32 4.55 -3.22
N LEU A 115 -6.70 5.66 -3.50
CA LEU A 115 -6.52 6.73 -2.54
C LEU A 115 -6.77 8.08 -3.20
N THR A 116 -7.38 8.98 -2.44
CA THR A 116 -7.39 10.40 -2.73
C THR A 116 -6.60 11.13 -1.65
N PHE A 117 -5.91 12.16 -2.06
CA PHE A 117 -5.34 13.13 -1.16
C PHE A 117 -5.43 14.50 -1.83
N THR A 118 -5.68 15.50 -1.03
CA THR A 118 -5.75 16.87 -1.53
C THR A 118 -5.11 17.77 -0.50
N GLU A 119 -4.41 18.79 -0.95
CA GLU A 119 -3.97 19.85 -0.06
C GLU A 119 -5.06 20.90 0.15
N GLY A 120 -6.30 20.49 0.00
CA GLY A 120 -7.45 21.31 0.28
C GLY A 120 -7.43 22.63 -0.47
N THR A 121 -7.62 23.70 0.26
CA THR A 121 -7.69 25.07 -0.26
C THR A 121 -6.35 25.82 -0.21
N GLY A 122 -5.26 25.12 0.15
CA GLY A 122 -3.91 25.68 0.28
C GLY A 122 -3.52 26.05 1.71
N ASP A 123 -2.26 26.38 1.90
CA ASP A 123 -1.67 26.82 3.17
C ASP A 123 -1.03 28.19 3.02
N TYR A 124 -1.41 29.11 3.89
CA TYR A 124 -0.90 30.48 3.96
C TYR A 124 0.01 30.61 5.19
N ALA A 125 1.30 30.79 4.96
CA ALA A 125 2.28 31.01 6.01
C ALA A 125 2.51 32.51 6.27
N TYR A 126 2.67 32.89 7.53
CA TYR A 126 2.82 34.27 7.96
C TYR A 126 4.25 34.59 8.35
N THR A 127 4.59 35.88 8.30
CA THR A 127 5.91 36.42 8.68
C THR A 127 6.22 36.12 10.14
N HIS A 128 7.50 36.03 10.42
CA HIS A 128 8.00 35.94 11.79
C HIS A 128 7.45 37.08 12.67
N GLY A 129 6.79 36.70 13.77
CA GLY A 129 6.19 37.64 14.71
C GLY A 129 4.75 38.05 14.38
N ASP A 130 4.24 37.74 13.20
CA ASP A 130 2.85 37.99 12.84
C ASP A 130 1.98 36.75 13.06
N ASN A 131 1.05 36.85 14.00
CA ASN A 131 0.12 35.79 14.37
C ASN A 131 -1.34 36.21 14.19
N THR A 132 -1.59 37.15 13.30
CA THR A 132 -2.94 37.68 13.04
C THR A 132 -3.41 37.32 11.63
N LEU A 133 -4.68 36.97 11.51
CA LEU A 133 -5.31 36.82 10.20
C LEU A 133 -5.32 38.18 9.49
N GLY A 134 -4.87 38.19 8.23
CA GLY A 134 -4.71 39.42 7.46
C GLY A 134 -3.33 40.11 7.63
N GLY A 135 -2.44 39.51 8.41
CA GLY A 135 -1.04 39.90 8.47
C GLY A 135 -0.27 39.57 7.18
N LEU A 136 1.02 39.87 7.18
CA LEU A 136 1.87 39.70 6.00
C LEU A 136 2.14 38.20 5.71
N ILE A 137 1.67 37.74 4.58
CA ILE A 137 1.86 36.37 4.10
C ILE A 137 3.26 36.25 3.50
N THR A 138 4.06 35.29 3.96
CA THR A 138 5.40 35.00 3.44
C THR A 138 5.43 33.91 2.37
N ALA A 139 4.50 32.96 2.43
CA ALA A 139 4.40 31.88 1.47
C ALA A 139 2.95 31.39 1.33
N VAL A 140 2.62 30.96 0.12
CA VAL A 140 1.38 30.24 -0.19
C VAL A 140 1.76 28.94 -0.84
N SER A 141 1.30 27.83 -0.28
CA SER A 141 1.47 26.49 -0.84
C SER A 141 0.15 25.97 -1.34
N ILE A 142 0.08 25.65 -2.63
CA ILE A 142 -1.10 25.08 -3.28
C ILE A 142 -0.61 23.92 -4.14
N ASN A 143 -1.16 22.74 -3.96
CA ASN A 143 -0.89 21.60 -4.83
C ASN A 143 -1.91 21.52 -5.96
N GLY A 144 -1.40 21.25 -7.15
CA GLY A 144 -2.19 20.98 -8.35
C GLY A 144 -1.85 19.61 -8.92
N GLY A 145 -2.79 19.01 -9.62
CA GLY A 145 -2.62 17.73 -10.29
C GLY A 145 -3.75 16.76 -9.98
N LEU A 146 -3.53 15.47 -10.31
CA LEU A 146 -4.47 14.42 -9.96
C LEU A 146 -4.42 14.17 -8.45
N ALA A 147 -5.55 14.41 -7.81
CA ALA A 147 -5.73 14.18 -6.38
C ALA A 147 -6.10 12.72 -6.05
N GLU A 148 -6.01 11.83 -7.01
CA GLU A 148 -6.40 10.43 -6.85
C GLU A 148 -5.42 9.48 -7.54
N ALA A 149 -5.26 8.30 -6.98
CA ALA A 149 -4.55 7.19 -7.58
C ALA A 149 -5.30 5.88 -7.32
N ASN A 150 -5.35 5.02 -8.33
CA ASN A 150 -5.78 3.64 -8.18
C ASN A 150 -4.66 2.74 -8.70
N ILE A 151 -4.15 1.86 -7.84
CA ILE A 151 -3.00 1.01 -8.12
C ILE A 151 -3.41 -0.45 -7.91
N PRO A 152 -4.16 -1.05 -8.85
CA PRO A 152 -4.53 -2.45 -8.73
C PRO A 152 -3.29 -3.34 -8.80
N LEU A 153 -3.23 -4.36 -7.96
CA LEU A 153 -2.12 -5.29 -7.95
C LEU A 153 -2.56 -6.74 -7.81
N LYS A 154 -1.68 -7.64 -8.25
CA LYS A 154 -1.86 -9.08 -8.11
C LYS A 154 -0.58 -9.69 -7.56
N GLN A 155 -0.76 -10.63 -6.64
CA GLN A 155 0.34 -11.37 -6.05
C GLN A 155 0.11 -12.86 -6.30
N TYR A 156 1.15 -13.54 -6.73
CA TYR A 156 1.18 -14.98 -6.97
C TYR A 156 2.30 -15.56 -6.12
N ALA A 157 2.03 -16.63 -5.42
CA ALA A 157 3.05 -17.37 -4.72
C ALA A 157 2.85 -18.87 -4.88
N GLY A 158 3.96 -19.57 -4.96
CA GLY A 158 3.99 -21.02 -4.93
C GLY A 158 5.12 -21.50 -4.03
N TYR A 159 4.92 -22.59 -3.32
CA TYR A 159 5.93 -23.15 -2.46
C TYR A 159 5.86 -24.67 -2.37
N VAL A 160 6.99 -25.26 -2.03
CA VAL A 160 7.13 -26.67 -1.67
C VAL A 160 7.97 -26.74 -0.40
N GLN A 161 7.57 -27.61 0.52
CA GLN A 161 8.27 -27.89 1.76
C GLN A 161 8.33 -29.38 1.98
N ASP A 162 9.42 -29.85 2.60
CA ASP A 162 9.61 -31.23 3.02
C ASP A 162 10.22 -31.27 4.42
N ASP A 163 9.55 -31.90 5.35
CA ASP A 163 10.09 -32.24 6.67
C ASP A 163 10.63 -33.66 6.60
N TRP A 164 11.89 -33.78 6.16
CA TRP A 164 12.55 -35.05 5.93
C TRP A 164 13.16 -35.62 7.21
N ARG A 165 12.59 -36.69 7.72
CA ARG A 165 13.14 -37.47 8.82
C ARG A 165 14.18 -38.44 8.28
N VAL A 166 15.46 -38.04 8.34
CA VAL A 166 16.61 -38.82 7.85
C VAL A 166 16.79 -40.07 8.71
N ASN A 167 16.70 -39.91 10.03
CA ASN A 167 16.75 -41.01 11.01
C ASN A 167 16.02 -40.57 12.30
N SER A 168 16.06 -41.41 13.35
CA SER A 168 15.38 -41.13 14.63
C SER A 168 15.91 -39.90 15.40
N ARG A 169 17.04 -39.29 14.96
CA ARG A 169 17.71 -38.18 15.67
C ARG A 169 17.84 -36.93 14.80
N VAL A 170 17.66 -37.06 13.47
CA VAL A 170 17.89 -35.97 12.51
C VAL A 170 16.67 -35.79 11.65
N THR A 171 16.11 -34.58 11.66
CA THR A 171 15.08 -34.09 10.74
C THR A 171 15.62 -32.86 10.02
N LEU A 172 15.47 -32.82 8.71
CA LEU A 172 15.82 -31.67 7.85
C LEU A 172 14.52 -31.03 7.37
N ASN A 173 14.38 -29.74 7.60
CA ASN A 173 13.27 -28.95 7.06
C ASN A 173 13.76 -28.19 5.84
N LEU A 174 13.27 -28.59 4.68
CA LEU A 174 13.66 -28.05 3.39
C LEU A 174 12.48 -27.36 2.76
N GLY A 175 12.70 -26.21 2.11
CA GLY A 175 11.63 -25.51 1.44
C GLY A 175 12.12 -24.51 0.42
N LEU A 176 11.28 -24.29 -0.58
CA LEU A 176 11.43 -23.25 -1.59
C LEU A 176 10.10 -22.54 -1.76
N ARG A 177 10.14 -21.20 -1.79
CA ARG A 177 9.00 -20.34 -2.08
C ARG A 177 9.40 -19.32 -3.15
N TYR A 178 8.50 -19.09 -4.08
CA TYR A 178 8.60 -18.05 -5.08
C TYR A 178 7.38 -17.14 -5.01
N ASP A 179 7.60 -15.84 -5.01
CA ASP A 179 6.57 -14.81 -4.99
C ASP A 179 6.75 -13.87 -6.17
N LEU A 180 5.65 -13.53 -6.83
CA LEU A 180 5.57 -12.57 -7.93
C LEU A 180 4.48 -11.56 -7.66
N ILE A 181 4.83 -10.27 -7.68
CA ILE A 181 3.90 -9.15 -7.55
C ILE A 181 3.85 -8.40 -8.87
N THR A 182 2.64 -8.15 -9.37
CA THR A 182 2.42 -7.43 -10.63
C THR A 182 1.36 -6.33 -10.43
N GLY A 183 1.36 -5.34 -11.33
CA GLY A 183 0.36 -4.26 -11.32
C GLY A 183 0.79 -2.98 -10.60
N TYR A 184 1.83 -3.02 -9.76
CA TYR A 184 2.34 -1.84 -9.04
C TYR A 184 3.12 -0.86 -9.95
N GLN A 185 3.33 -1.22 -11.20
CA GLN A 185 4.04 -0.38 -12.17
C GLN A 185 3.06 0.59 -12.81
N ILE A 186 3.18 1.86 -12.45
CA ILE A 186 2.37 2.92 -13.03
C ILE A 186 3.00 3.37 -14.35
N ASP A 187 2.19 3.42 -15.40
CA ASP A 187 2.59 4.02 -16.68
C ASP A 187 2.78 5.53 -16.51
N GLN A 188 4.01 5.95 -16.38
CA GLN A 188 4.38 7.36 -16.25
C GLN A 188 4.31 8.15 -17.56
N SER A 189 4.10 7.49 -18.71
CA SER A 189 4.01 8.16 -20.01
C SER A 189 2.88 9.20 -20.08
N LYS A 190 1.86 9.03 -19.26
CA LYS A 190 0.71 9.94 -19.16
C LYS A 190 0.87 11.03 -18.09
N ASN A 191 1.94 10.97 -17.30
CA ASN A 191 2.23 11.98 -16.29
C ASN A 191 2.96 13.16 -16.93
N PRO A 192 2.32 14.34 -17.09
CA PRO A 192 2.91 15.46 -17.79
C PRO A 192 4.20 15.96 -17.13
N ASN A 193 4.31 15.88 -15.82
CA ASN A 193 5.52 16.27 -15.11
C ASN A 193 6.67 15.29 -15.37
N PHE A 194 6.40 13.99 -15.40
CA PHE A 194 7.40 12.98 -15.71
C PHE A 194 7.90 13.12 -17.16
N VAL A 195 6.96 13.28 -18.11
CA VAL A 195 7.29 13.48 -19.52
C VAL A 195 8.13 14.74 -19.71
N LYS A 196 7.80 15.84 -19.02
CA LYS A 196 8.57 17.09 -19.07
C LYS A 196 9.98 16.90 -18.50
N VAL A 197 10.10 16.29 -17.31
CA VAL A 197 11.40 16.00 -16.68
C VAL A 197 12.24 15.08 -17.55
N GLN A 198 11.62 14.13 -18.25
CA GLN A 198 12.31 13.23 -19.18
C GLN A 198 12.77 13.98 -20.45
N ALA A 199 11.94 14.86 -20.98
CA ALA A 199 12.29 15.69 -22.14
C ALA A 199 13.42 16.69 -21.84
N ASP A 200 13.39 17.29 -20.66
CA ASP A 200 14.39 18.24 -20.19
C ASP A 200 15.68 17.54 -19.66
N GLY A 201 15.72 16.23 -19.70
CA GLY A 201 16.74 15.39 -19.06
C GLY A 201 18.19 15.67 -19.44
N ALA A 202 18.43 16.26 -20.61
CA ALA A 202 19.76 16.70 -21.03
C ALA A 202 20.25 17.95 -20.29
N GLY A 203 19.36 18.79 -19.78
CA GLY A 203 19.64 20.04 -19.07
C GLY A 203 19.01 20.16 -17.70
N GLY A 204 18.09 19.25 -17.36
CA GLY A 204 17.27 19.29 -16.17
C GLY A 204 17.80 18.52 -14.98
N LEU A 205 16.90 18.24 -14.04
CA LEU A 205 17.16 17.55 -12.76
C LEU A 205 17.85 16.20 -12.90
N LEU A 206 17.68 15.52 -14.05
CA LEU A 206 18.22 14.18 -14.31
C LEU A 206 19.60 14.19 -14.97
N LYS A 207 20.20 15.36 -15.20
CA LYS A 207 21.51 15.52 -15.84
C LYS A 207 22.63 14.91 -15.01
N GLY A 208 22.78 13.95 -14.59
CA GLY A 208 23.83 13.29 -13.79
C GLY A 208 23.39 11.95 -13.26
N ILE A 209 22.13 11.60 -13.49
CA ILE A 209 21.58 10.31 -13.13
C ILE A 209 21.76 9.40 -14.34
N LYS A 210 22.73 8.49 -14.28
CA LYS A 210 22.88 7.43 -15.29
C LYS A 210 21.58 6.64 -15.37
N GLY A 211 21.01 6.50 -16.57
CA GLY A 211 19.76 5.79 -16.78
C GLY A 211 18.50 6.61 -16.49
N GLY A 212 18.60 7.94 -16.41
CA GLY A 212 17.44 8.80 -16.17
C GLY A 212 16.26 8.61 -17.14
N GLY A 213 16.52 8.10 -18.35
CA GLY A 213 15.49 7.69 -19.30
C GLY A 213 14.82 6.35 -18.99
N GLU A 214 15.34 5.62 -18.02
CA GLU A 214 14.80 4.31 -17.58
C GLU A 214 13.92 4.41 -16.34
N LEU A 215 13.88 5.61 -15.71
CA LEU A 215 12.96 5.86 -14.60
C LEU A 215 11.51 5.71 -15.09
N GLY A 216 10.83 4.70 -14.60
CA GLY A 216 9.46 4.36 -15.00
C GLY A 216 9.36 3.28 -16.08
N ARG A 217 10.47 2.77 -16.60
CA ARG A 217 10.43 1.51 -17.36
C ARG A 217 10.40 0.34 -16.39
N SER A 218 9.40 -0.47 -16.54
CA SER A 218 9.38 -1.80 -15.94
C SER A 218 10.59 -2.61 -16.40
N PRO A 219 11.35 -3.26 -15.54
CA PRO A 219 12.20 -4.35 -15.99
C PRO A 219 11.33 -5.39 -16.69
N ARG A 220 11.69 -5.74 -17.88
CA ARG A 220 11.04 -6.81 -18.66
C ARG A 220 11.37 -8.16 -18.05
#